data_5ab8dd1132b08c5086af9d1f657fb245
#
_entry.id   5ab8dd1132b08c5086af9d1f657fb245
#
_cell.length_a   1.000
_cell.length_b   1.000
_cell.length_c   1.000
_cell.angle_alpha   90.00
_cell.angle_beta   90.00
_cell.angle_gamma   90.00
#
_symmetry.space_group_name_H-M   'P 1'
#
loop_
_entity.id
_entity.type
_entity.pdbx_description
1 polymer ?
#
loop_
_entity_poly.entity_id
_entity_poly.type
_entity_poly.pdbx_seq_one_letter_code
_entity_poly.pdbx_strand_id
1 'polypeptide(L)'
;MIDSLTESLQAQGLAVSKFYAYSLRDQRAQQELLSKAEQEPPDAILTMQGFSIGSGPSGNSRDDRVSFLETLNCPVIQVPTSTEDREAWLNNPRGISASNAAMSVALPETDGRFFGTVVGFKHDEVFSYGKENDSESEFRLKRLEPEKSQITHVSGLVANWVLLRRTENSKKRLAIILANYPNKASRIGNGVGLDTPASVVAFLKELDKRGYKLVSDEEGPSVPENGDELMRILQEGITNDEEMNYGKDPDQSITSESLFGIISNLPESSRDIFTKQWIDNPDYQKSNSKVIPVAGKCFGNVFIGIQPQRGY
;
A
#
# COMPACT_ATOMS: atom_id res chain seq x y z
N MET A 1 19.17 10.57 10.19
CA MET A 1 17.87 9.85 10.00
C MET A 1 16.70 10.80 9.78
N ILE A 2 16.23 11.53 10.81
CA ILE A 2 15.07 12.42 10.67
C ILE A 2 15.29 13.48 9.58
N ASP A 3 16.48 14.03 9.48
CA ASP A 3 16.80 15.02 8.45
C ASP A 3 16.77 14.40 7.05
N SER A 4 17.35 13.21 6.85
CA SER A 4 17.28 12.50 5.57
C SER A 4 15.83 12.18 5.14
N LEU A 5 14.96 11.79 6.09
CA LEU A 5 13.55 11.59 5.83
C LEU A 5 12.85 12.92 5.49
N THR A 6 13.16 13.99 6.24
CA THR A 6 12.62 15.33 5.98
C THR A 6 12.99 15.82 4.58
N GLU A 7 14.27 15.73 4.21
CA GLU A 7 14.77 16.14 2.90
C GLU A 7 14.09 15.35 1.77
N SER A 8 13.91 14.05 1.96
CA SER A 8 13.25 13.20 0.97
C SER A 8 11.77 13.54 0.81
N LEU A 9 11.04 13.83 1.89
CA LEU A 9 9.64 14.27 1.84
C LEU A 9 9.51 15.65 1.18
N GLN A 10 10.42 16.58 1.49
CA GLN A 10 10.44 17.91 0.87
C GLN A 10 10.75 17.82 -0.63
N ALA A 11 11.61 16.89 -1.04
CA ALA A 11 11.88 16.62 -2.45
C ALA A 11 10.63 16.11 -3.22
N GLN A 12 9.64 15.52 -2.50
CA GLN A 12 8.33 15.18 -3.05
C GLN A 12 7.33 16.36 -3.04
N GLY A 13 7.77 17.56 -2.68
CA GLY A 13 6.93 18.76 -2.61
C GLY A 13 6.05 18.85 -1.35
N LEU A 14 6.35 18.09 -0.30
CA LEU A 14 5.60 18.09 0.95
C LEU A 14 6.18 19.09 1.96
N ALA A 15 5.32 19.84 2.63
CA ALA A 15 5.69 20.58 3.83
C ALA A 15 5.84 19.62 5.02
N VAL A 16 6.92 19.75 5.78
CA VAL A 16 7.23 18.82 6.88
C VAL A 16 7.33 19.57 8.19
N SER A 17 6.52 19.18 9.17
CA SER A 17 6.57 19.65 10.55
C SER A 17 7.06 18.52 11.45
N LYS A 18 8.08 18.79 12.27
CA LYS A 18 8.69 17.80 13.16
C LYS A 18 8.07 17.92 14.56
N PHE A 19 7.76 16.77 15.15
CA PHE A 19 7.30 16.66 16.54
C PHE A 19 8.14 15.64 17.28
N TYR A 20 8.66 16.03 18.43
CA TYR A 20 9.51 15.18 19.28
C TYR A 20 8.82 14.92 20.60
N ALA A 21 8.61 13.66 20.92
CA ALA A 21 8.07 13.22 22.20
C ALA A 21 8.87 12.02 22.72
N TYR A 22 9.06 11.95 24.02
CA TYR A 22 9.67 10.78 24.64
C TYR A 22 8.76 9.55 24.48
N SER A 23 7.46 9.73 24.62
CA SER A 23 6.46 8.69 24.43
C SER A 23 5.12 9.32 24.06
N LEU A 24 4.44 8.76 23.06
CA LEU A 24 3.04 9.11 22.76
C LEU A 24 2.02 8.53 23.75
N ARG A 25 2.48 7.78 24.77
CA ARG A 25 1.65 7.41 25.95
C ARG A 25 1.51 8.55 26.95
N ASP A 26 2.38 9.57 26.89
CA ASP A 26 2.29 10.75 27.74
C ASP A 26 1.14 11.64 27.27
N GLN A 27 0.19 11.89 28.16
CA GLN A 27 -0.98 12.72 27.88
C GLN A 27 -0.62 14.16 27.48
N ARG A 28 0.47 14.72 28.01
CA ARG A 28 0.93 16.06 27.63
C ARG A 28 1.41 16.07 26.18
N ALA A 29 2.18 15.04 25.78
CA ALA A 29 2.63 14.90 24.42
C ALA A 29 1.45 14.70 23.45
N GLN A 30 0.42 13.95 23.86
CA GLN A 30 -0.82 13.79 23.07
C GLN A 30 -1.54 15.14 22.91
N GLN A 31 -1.74 15.88 23.99
CA GLN A 31 -2.40 17.19 23.95
C GLN A 31 -1.63 18.21 23.08
N GLU A 32 -0.31 18.22 23.17
CA GLU A 32 0.54 19.09 22.37
C GLU A 32 0.44 18.74 20.89
N LEU A 33 0.47 17.44 20.53
CA LEU A 33 0.30 16.98 19.16
C LEU A 33 -1.08 17.35 18.60
N LEU A 34 -2.14 17.13 19.39
CA LEU A 34 -3.50 17.52 19.00
C LEU A 34 -3.63 19.02 18.77
N SER A 35 -3.13 19.83 19.73
CA SER A 35 -3.16 21.30 19.58
C SER A 35 -2.40 21.78 18.36
N LYS A 36 -1.27 21.16 18.03
CA LYS A 36 -0.53 21.46 16.82
C LYS A 36 -1.30 21.04 15.56
N ALA A 37 -1.93 19.88 15.58
CA ALA A 37 -2.74 19.38 14.48
C ALA A 37 -4.03 20.19 14.24
N GLU A 38 -4.58 20.81 15.28
CA GLU A 38 -5.70 21.74 15.17
C GLU A 38 -5.29 23.05 14.46
N GLN A 39 -4.08 23.55 14.73
CA GLN A 39 -3.54 24.75 14.10
C GLN A 39 -3.12 24.49 12.64
N GLU A 40 -2.47 23.37 12.40
CA GLU A 40 -1.96 22.95 11.10
C GLU A 40 -2.38 21.49 10.85
N PRO A 41 -3.59 21.25 10.31
CA PRO A 41 -4.09 19.89 10.09
C PRO A 41 -3.17 19.09 9.15
N PRO A 42 -2.61 17.96 9.60
CA PRO A 42 -1.73 17.15 8.77
C PRO A 42 -2.50 16.36 7.72
N ASP A 43 -1.93 16.20 6.53
CA ASP A 43 -2.44 15.26 5.52
C ASP A 43 -2.01 13.83 5.78
N ALA A 44 -0.88 13.63 6.46
CA ALA A 44 -0.37 12.35 6.91
C ALA A 44 0.60 12.53 8.08
N ILE A 45 0.73 11.51 8.92
CA ILE A 45 1.67 11.49 10.04
C ILE A 45 2.59 10.28 9.86
N LEU A 46 3.90 10.50 10.00
CA LEU A 46 4.88 9.43 10.11
C LEU A 46 5.34 9.31 11.56
N THR A 47 5.35 8.09 12.08
CA THR A 47 5.82 7.82 13.43
C THR A 47 6.90 6.75 13.45
N MET A 48 7.97 6.99 14.22
CA MET A 48 9.05 6.03 14.45
C MET A 48 8.90 5.30 15.79
N GLN A 49 7.94 5.72 16.62
CA GLN A 49 7.76 5.12 17.94
C GLN A 49 7.13 3.74 17.84
N GLY A 50 7.80 2.74 18.41
CA GLY A 50 7.27 1.40 18.59
C GLY A 50 6.20 1.33 19.66
N PHE A 51 5.71 0.14 19.92
CA PHE A 51 4.65 -0.20 20.87
C PHE A 51 3.30 0.45 20.56
N SER A 52 2.26 -0.13 21.10
CA SER A 52 0.92 0.48 21.13
C SER A 52 0.92 1.67 22.07
N ILE A 53 0.24 2.72 21.69
CA ILE A 53 0.00 3.90 22.53
C ILE A 53 -0.98 3.55 23.65
N GLY A 54 -1.81 2.55 23.41
CA GLY A 54 -2.84 2.10 24.31
C GLY A 54 -4.13 2.92 24.23
N SER A 55 -5.22 2.34 24.65
CA SER A 55 -6.42 3.08 25.03
C SER A 55 -6.09 3.92 26.26
N GLY A 56 -6.59 5.16 26.28
CA GLY A 56 -6.36 6.10 27.39
C GLY A 56 -6.65 5.51 28.78
N PRO A 57 -6.28 6.24 29.84
CA PRO A 57 -6.30 5.74 31.20
C PRO A 57 -7.73 5.67 31.71
N SER A 58 -8.41 4.59 31.52
CA SER A 58 -9.55 4.11 32.32
C SER A 58 -10.42 3.16 31.52
N GLY A 59 -10.13 1.90 31.66
CA GLY A 59 -10.90 0.86 31.01
C GLY A 59 -12.25 0.61 31.70
N ASN A 60 -13.30 1.30 31.36
CA ASN A 60 -14.66 0.85 31.68
C ASN A 60 -15.76 1.30 30.72
N SER A 61 -15.48 2.01 29.64
CA SER A 61 -16.49 2.29 28.61
C SER A 61 -16.08 1.74 27.23
N ARG A 62 -17.06 1.34 26.45
CA ARG A 62 -16.82 0.89 25.06
C ARG A 62 -16.25 2.00 24.16
N ASP A 63 -16.35 3.25 24.57
CA ASP A 63 -15.81 4.44 23.89
C ASP A 63 -14.31 4.68 24.12
N ASP A 64 -13.71 4.08 25.19
CA ASP A 64 -12.28 4.24 25.50
C ASP A 64 -11.33 3.47 24.58
N ARG A 65 -11.83 2.83 23.52
CA ARG A 65 -11.02 2.04 22.57
C ARG A 65 -10.51 2.83 21.37
N VAL A 66 -10.97 4.06 21.20
CA VAL A 66 -10.57 4.91 20.08
C VAL A 66 -9.21 5.52 20.39
N SER A 67 -8.22 5.22 19.59
CA SER A 67 -6.91 5.87 19.70
C SER A 67 -7.06 7.37 19.42
N PHE A 68 -6.36 8.22 20.19
CA PHE A 68 -6.35 9.66 19.89
C PHE A 68 -5.87 9.96 18.48
N LEU A 69 -5.10 9.06 17.87
CA LEU A 69 -4.67 9.17 16.47
C LEU A 69 -5.83 9.19 15.48
N GLU A 70 -6.95 8.54 15.79
CA GLU A 70 -8.14 8.55 14.95
C GLU A 70 -8.78 9.94 14.85
N THR A 71 -8.64 10.75 15.89
CA THR A 71 -9.16 12.13 15.91
C THR A 71 -8.41 13.04 14.94
N LEU A 72 -7.19 12.67 14.55
CA LEU A 72 -6.37 13.43 13.59
C LEU A 72 -6.89 13.31 12.16
N ASN A 73 -7.77 12.33 11.89
CA ASN A 73 -8.43 12.12 10.60
C ASN A 73 -7.46 12.14 9.41
N CYS A 74 -6.30 11.53 9.56
CA CYS A 74 -5.30 11.37 8.50
C CYS A 74 -4.58 10.02 8.63
N PRO A 75 -3.95 9.50 7.56
CA PRO A 75 -3.13 8.30 7.63
C PRO A 75 -1.98 8.46 8.62
N VAL A 76 -1.80 7.47 9.50
CA VAL A 76 -0.66 7.41 10.43
C VAL A 76 0.23 6.24 10.02
N ILE A 77 1.40 6.55 9.49
CA ILE A 77 2.32 5.60 8.88
C ILE A 77 3.46 5.30 9.85
N GLN A 78 3.60 4.02 10.18
CA GLN A 78 4.69 3.54 11.02
C GLN A 78 5.95 3.35 10.17
N VAL A 79 7.02 4.06 10.51
CA VAL A 79 8.32 4.01 9.83
C VAL A 79 9.44 3.68 10.83
N PRO A 80 9.51 2.43 11.29
CA PRO A 80 10.44 2.04 12.35
C PRO A 80 11.88 2.02 11.86
N THR A 81 12.78 1.94 12.85
CA THR A 81 14.19 1.59 12.66
C THR A 81 14.45 0.19 13.20
N SER A 82 15.32 -0.56 12.53
CA SER A 82 15.74 -1.88 13.03
C SER A 82 16.82 -1.74 14.11
N THR A 83 16.77 -2.64 15.09
CA THR A 83 17.85 -2.81 16.07
C THR A 83 18.99 -3.68 15.51
N GLU A 84 18.78 -4.33 14.38
CA GLU A 84 19.75 -5.15 13.65
C GLU A 84 20.49 -4.29 12.63
N ASP A 85 21.65 -4.77 12.21
CA ASP A 85 22.36 -4.15 11.10
C ASP A 85 21.70 -4.46 9.74
N ARG A 86 22.11 -3.72 8.72
CA ARG A 86 21.55 -3.82 7.38
C ARG A 86 21.82 -5.17 6.71
N GLU A 87 22.99 -5.75 6.91
CA GLU A 87 23.37 -7.02 6.30
C GLU A 87 22.56 -8.18 6.90
N ALA A 88 22.39 -8.20 8.23
CA ALA A 88 21.55 -9.17 8.90
C ALA A 88 20.11 -9.11 8.37
N TRP A 89 19.58 -7.91 8.15
CA TRP A 89 18.25 -7.72 7.58
C TRP A 89 18.15 -8.23 6.13
N LEU A 90 19.12 -7.92 5.27
CA LEU A 90 19.12 -8.37 3.87
C LEU A 90 19.22 -9.89 3.74
N ASN A 91 19.99 -10.52 4.62
CA ASN A 91 20.21 -11.97 4.61
C ASN A 91 19.10 -12.77 5.33
N ASN A 92 18.19 -12.09 6.01
CA ASN A 92 17.09 -12.71 6.71
C ASN A 92 15.83 -12.75 5.82
N PRO A 93 15.39 -13.91 5.31
CA PRO A 93 14.21 -14.02 4.46
C PRO A 93 12.91 -13.60 5.15
N ARG A 94 12.92 -13.45 6.48
CA ARG A 94 11.80 -12.94 7.28
C ARG A 94 11.84 -11.42 7.45
N GLY A 95 12.88 -10.74 6.98
CA GLY A 95 13.10 -9.30 7.19
C GLY A 95 13.53 -8.98 8.62
N ILE A 96 12.79 -8.14 9.33
CA ILE A 96 13.07 -7.77 10.72
C ILE A 96 12.81 -8.95 11.68
N SER A 97 13.51 -8.99 12.82
CA SER A 97 13.33 -10.01 13.85
C SER A 97 11.89 -10.03 14.39
N ALA A 98 11.49 -11.18 14.95
CA ALA A 98 10.15 -11.36 15.51
C ALA A 98 9.84 -10.33 16.61
N SER A 99 10.82 -9.98 17.45
CA SER A 99 10.65 -8.94 18.48
C SER A 99 10.46 -7.55 17.89
N ASN A 100 11.23 -7.19 16.87
CA ASN A 100 11.04 -5.92 16.16
C ASN A 100 9.70 -5.87 15.43
N ALA A 101 9.29 -6.98 14.79
CA ALA A 101 7.98 -7.08 14.16
C ALA A 101 6.83 -6.90 15.17
N ALA A 102 6.92 -7.54 16.33
CA ALA A 102 5.91 -7.39 17.38
C ALA A 102 5.83 -5.94 17.89
N MET A 103 6.98 -5.34 18.25
CA MET A 103 7.02 -4.01 18.89
C MET A 103 6.80 -2.86 17.90
N SER A 104 7.26 -3.00 16.67
CA SER A 104 7.30 -1.90 15.71
C SER A 104 6.28 -2.01 14.58
N VAL A 105 5.60 -3.15 14.46
CA VAL A 105 4.54 -3.38 13.46
C VAL A 105 3.24 -3.79 14.14
N ALA A 106 3.17 -4.99 14.73
CA ALA A 106 1.93 -5.56 15.22
C ALA A 106 1.27 -4.73 16.35
N LEU A 107 2.06 -4.28 17.33
CA LEU A 107 1.51 -3.42 18.39
C LEU A 107 1.06 -2.04 17.87
N PRO A 108 1.82 -1.34 17.01
CA PRO A 108 1.34 -0.12 16.34
C PRO A 108 0.06 -0.29 15.54
N GLU A 109 -0.14 -1.42 14.85
CA GLU A 109 -1.38 -1.67 14.10
C GLU A 109 -2.63 -1.66 14.98
N THR A 110 -2.51 -2.05 16.27
CA THR A 110 -3.65 -1.97 17.20
C THR A 110 -4.13 -0.55 17.47
N ASP A 111 -3.32 0.46 17.17
CA ASP A 111 -3.67 1.88 17.28
C ASP A 111 -4.16 2.49 15.94
N GLY A 112 -4.37 1.67 14.91
CA GLY A 112 -4.73 2.13 13.57
C GLY A 112 -3.56 2.67 12.75
N ARG A 113 -2.32 2.48 13.19
CA ARG A 113 -1.11 2.80 12.42
C ARG A 113 -0.85 1.69 11.40
N PHE A 114 -0.52 2.02 10.18
CA PHE A 114 -0.11 1.02 9.21
C PHE A 114 1.38 1.08 8.89
N PHE A 115 1.96 -0.07 8.63
CA PHE A 115 3.39 -0.21 8.38
C PHE A 115 3.75 0.35 7.00
N GLY A 116 4.72 1.28 6.98
CA GLY A 116 5.32 1.77 5.75
C GLY A 116 6.53 0.91 5.36
N THR A 117 7.67 1.18 6.00
CA THR A 117 8.90 0.39 5.82
C THR A 117 9.90 0.70 6.92
N VAL A 118 10.94 -0.13 7.06
CA VAL A 118 12.09 0.16 7.95
C VAL A 118 12.98 1.21 7.29
N VAL A 119 13.16 2.36 7.92
CA VAL A 119 13.86 3.50 7.32
C VAL A 119 15.32 3.64 7.76
N GLY A 120 15.80 2.77 8.64
CA GLY A 120 17.20 2.76 9.06
C GLY A 120 17.57 1.60 9.96
N PHE A 121 18.87 1.40 10.06
CA PHE A 121 19.49 0.28 10.76
C PHE A 121 20.50 0.77 11.78
N LYS A 122 20.72 0.01 12.85
CA LYS A 122 21.82 0.27 13.77
C LYS A 122 23.12 -0.26 13.19
N HIS A 123 24.13 0.58 13.24
CA HIS A 123 25.50 0.24 12.86
C HIS A 123 26.42 0.41 14.06
N ASP A 124 27.32 -0.54 14.27
CA ASP A 124 28.33 -0.49 15.32
C ASP A 124 29.57 0.23 14.77
N GLU A 125 29.82 1.45 15.22
CA GLU A 125 31.06 2.18 14.94
C GLU A 125 32.08 1.85 16.05
N VAL A 126 33.18 1.21 15.65
CA VAL A 126 34.23 0.79 16.60
C VAL A 126 35.30 1.87 16.66
N PHE A 127 35.54 2.35 17.86
CA PHE A 127 36.62 3.28 18.15
C PHE A 127 37.70 2.57 18.98
N SER A 128 38.92 2.52 18.48
CA SER A 128 40.06 2.04 19.25
C SER A 128 40.77 3.23 19.89
N TYR A 129 40.94 3.20 21.19
CA TYR A 129 41.67 4.21 21.94
C TYR A 129 42.80 3.52 22.72
N GLY A 130 44.04 3.85 22.40
CA GLY A 130 45.22 3.35 23.11
C GLY A 130 46.51 3.90 22.49
N LYS A 131 47.55 4.07 23.30
CA LYS A 131 48.90 4.29 22.84
C LYS A 131 49.54 2.95 22.53
N GLU A 132 50.46 2.90 21.59
CA GLU A 132 51.12 1.73 20.98
C GLU A 132 51.67 0.63 21.95
N ASN A 133 51.56 0.81 23.26
CA ASN A 133 52.07 -0.14 24.27
C ASN A 133 51.10 -0.45 25.44
N ASP A 134 49.85 0.02 25.38
CA ASP A 134 48.84 -0.32 26.40
C ASP A 134 47.70 -1.10 25.77
N SER A 135 47.02 -1.93 26.55
CA SER A 135 45.88 -2.71 26.10
C SER A 135 44.87 -1.83 25.33
N GLU A 136 44.65 -2.14 24.05
CA GLU A 136 43.67 -1.46 23.22
C GLU A 136 42.29 -1.60 23.87
N SER A 137 41.71 -0.47 24.24
CA SER A 137 40.32 -0.42 24.68
C SER A 137 39.44 -0.13 23.49
N GLU A 138 38.61 -1.09 23.10
CA GLU A 138 37.58 -0.89 22.07
C GLU A 138 36.34 -0.29 22.68
N PHE A 139 35.86 0.81 22.12
CA PHE A 139 34.56 1.39 22.43
C PHE A 139 33.66 1.26 21.21
N ARG A 140 32.48 0.66 21.38
CA ARG A 140 31.48 0.48 20.34
C ARG A 140 30.34 1.46 20.54
N LEU A 141 30.15 2.36 19.57
CA LEU A 141 29.04 3.29 19.53
C LEU A 141 28.00 2.79 18.52
N LYS A 142 26.78 2.57 18.97
CA LYS A 142 25.67 2.23 18.07
C LYS A 142 25.12 3.51 17.46
N ARG A 143 25.31 3.67 16.17
CA ARG A 143 24.70 4.74 15.37
C ARG A 143 23.53 4.23 14.57
N LEU A 144 22.57 5.11 14.33
CA LEU A 144 21.44 4.84 13.47
C LEU A 144 21.71 5.40 12.09
N GLU A 145 21.86 4.52 11.11
CA GLU A 145 22.08 4.90 9.71
C GLU A 145 20.77 4.88 8.91
N PRO A 146 20.52 5.93 8.11
CA PRO A 146 19.36 5.98 7.22
C PRO A 146 19.50 5.02 6.04
N GLU A 147 18.49 4.24 5.75
CA GLU A 147 18.40 3.44 4.53
C GLU A 147 17.76 4.26 3.41
N LYS A 148 18.59 4.82 2.53
CA LYS A 148 18.15 5.79 1.51
C LYS A 148 17.07 5.25 0.58
N SER A 149 17.18 3.99 0.15
CA SER A 149 16.21 3.37 -0.75
C SER A 149 14.82 3.30 -0.10
N GLN A 150 14.77 2.90 1.17
CA GLN A 150 13.54 2.79 1.92
C GLN A 150 12.93 4.16 2.27
N ILE A 151 13.79 5.15 2.57
CA ILE A 151 13.36 6.54 2.77
C ILE A 151 12.73 7.10 1.49
N THR A 152 13.34 6.88 0.34
CA THR A 152 12.78 7.30 -0.96
C THR A 152 11.43 6.62 -1.21
N HIS A 153 11.35 5.31 -0.96
CA HIS A 153 10.12 4.55 -1.12
C HIS A 153 8.98 5.09 -0.23
N VAL A 154 9.23 5.25 1.06
CA VAL A 154 8.19 5.74 1.99
C VAL A 154 7.80 7.19 1.71
N SER A 155 8.73 8.02 1.27
CA SER A 155 8.43 9.41 0.90
C SER A 155 7.48 9.48 -0.31
N GLY A 156 7.69 8.62 -1.32
CA GLY A 156 6.76 8.46 -2.44
C GLY A 156 5.39 7.91 -2.01
N LEU A 157 5.39 6.93 -1.10
CA LEU A 157 4.14 6.40 -0.51
C LEU A 157 3.34 7.51 0.18
N VAL A 158 3.98 8.33 1.01
CA VAL A 158 3.33 9.46 1.71
C VAL A 158 2.80 10.48 0.71
N ALA A 159 3.59 10.85 -0.30
CA ALA A 159 3.16 11.79 -1.32
C ALA A 159 1.89 11.30 -2.05
N ASN A 160 1.82 10.01 -2.36
CA ASN A 160 0.64 9.41 -2.98
C ASN A 160 -0.59 9.40 -2.04
N TRP A 161 -0.41 9.16 -0.74
CA TRP A 161 -1.50 9.27 0.24
C TRP A 161 -2.02 10.70 0.37
N VAL A 162 -1.13 11.69 0.39
CA VAL A 162 -1.50 13.11 0.41
C VAL A 162 -2.23 13.49 -0.89
N LEU A 163 -1.71 13.06 -2.04
CA LEU A 163 -2.37 13.27 -3.33
C LEU A 163 -3.77 12.66 -3.36
N LEU A 164 -3.91 11.40 -2.93
CA LEU A 164 -5.21 10.71 -2.87
C LEU A 164 -6.20 11.45 -1.96
N ARG A 165 -5.74 11.93 -0.80
CA ARG A 165 -6.56 12.70 0.14
C ARG A 165 -7.06 14.01 -0.47
N ARG A 166 -6.21 14.72 -1.20
CA ARG A 166 -6.50 16.04 -1.80
C ARG A 166 -7.21 15.95 -3.15
N THR A 167 -7.22 14.77 -3.77
CA THR A 167 -7.92 14.57 -5.04
C THR A 167 -9.43 14.55 -4.80
N GLU A 168 -10.19 15.32 -5.58
CA GLU A 168 -11.64 15.29 -5.59
C GLU A 168 -12.16 13.89 -5.96
N ASN A 169 -13.25 13.45 -5.33
CA ASN A 169 -13.79 12.10 -5.56
C ASN A 169 -14.14 11.85 -7.02
N SER A 170 -14.65 12.86 -7.72
CA SER A 170 -14.98 12.77 -9.15
C SER A 170 -13.78 12.50 -10.06
N LYS A 171 -12.56 12.79 -9.60
CA LYS A 171 -11.30 12.59 -10.33
C LYS A 171 -10.56 11.32 -9.91
N LYS A 172 -10.96 10.68 -8.81
CA LYS A 172 -10.35 9.43 -8.35
C LYS A 172 -10.70 8.29 -9.28
N ARG A 173 -9.70 7.44 -9.54
CA ARG A 173 -9.86 6.20 -10.30
C ARG A 173 -9.69 5.02 -9.38
N LEU A 174 -10.60 4.07 -9.44
CA LEU A 174 -10.64 2.88 -8.59
C LEU A 174 -10.65 1.60 -9.44
N ALA A 175 -10.03 0.55 -8.91
CA ALA A 175 -10.17 -0.79 -9.45
C ALA A 175 -10.58 -1.75 -8.33
N ILE A 176 -11.66 -2.49 -8.53
CA ILE A 176 -12.13 -3.54 -7.63
C ILE A 176 -11.97 -4.87 -8.36
N ILE A 177 -11.12 -5.74 -7.85
CA ILE A 177 -10.84 -7.02 -8.49
C ILE A 177 -11.59 -8.14 -7.77
N LEU A 178 -12.52 -8.77 -8.48
CA LEU A 178 -13.31 -9.86 -7.96
C LEU A 178 -12.58 -11.19 -8.08
N ALA A 179 -12.63 -12.00 -7.04
CA ALA A 179 -12.08 -13.36 -7.08
C ALA A 179 -12.77 -14.20 -8.16
N ASN A 180 -11.99 -15.01 -8.85
CA ASN A 180 -12.47 -15.99 -9.82
C ASN A 180 -11.69 -17.30 -9.67
N TYR A 181 -12.00 -18.01 -8.60
CA TYR A 181 -11.37 -19.29 -8.32
C TYR A 181 -12.40 -20.33 -7.86
N PRO A 182 -12.43 -21.54 -8.46
CA PRO A 182 -11.72 -21.94 -9.71
C PRO A 182 -12.21 -21.14 -10.92
N ASN A 183 -11.38 -21.09 -11.97
CA ASN A 183 -11.61 -20.32 -13.19
C ASN A 183 -12.81 -20.82 -14.01
N LYS A 184 -13.97 -20.32 -13.69
CA LYS A 184 -15.23 -20.56 -14.42
C LYS A 184 -16.07 -19.29 -14.38
N ALA A 185 -16.77 -18.99 -15.46
CA ALA A 185 -17.68 -17.85 -15.50
C ALA A 185 -18.73 -17.88 -14.38
N SER A 186 -19.16 -19.07 -13.96
CA SER A 186 -20.09 -19.28 -12.83
C SER A 186 -19.46 -19.07 -11.43
N ARG A 187 -18.15 -18.77 -11.37
CA ARG A 187 -17.41 -18.56 -10.11
C ARG A 187 -16.85 -17.16 -9.95
N ILE A 188 -17.19 -16.25 -10.86
CA ILE A 188 -16.84 -14.83 -10.74
C ILE A 188 -17.45 -14.27 -9.45
N GLY A 189 -16.61 -13.64 -8.63
CA GLY A 189 -17.07 -13.06 -7.36
C GLY A 189 -17.42 -14.09 -6.27
N ASN A 190 -17.01 -15.36 -6.42
CA ASN A 190 -17.30 -16.37 -5.42
C ASN A 190 -16.49 -16.13 -4.14
N GLY A 191 -17.18 -15.89 -3.04
CA GLY A 191 -16.61 -15.72 -1.70
C GLY A 191 -17.37 -16.57 -0.69
N VAL A 192 -16.69 -17.32 0.17
CA VAL A 192 -17.35 -18.13 1.19
C VAL A 192 -18.00 -17.22 2.24
N GLY A 193 -19.30 -17.30 2.38
CA GLY A 193 -20.05 -16.52 3.37
C GLY A 193 -20.26 -15.04 3.02
N LEU A 194 -19.85 -14.59 1.82
CA LEU A 194 -20.04 -13.22 1.34
C LEU A 194 -20.82 -13.23 0.03
N ASP A 195 -21.91 -12.48 -0.02
CA ASP A 195 -22.56 -12.11 -1.29
C ASP A 195 -21.73 -10.98 -1.92
N THR A 196 -20.70 -11.37 -2.68
CA THR A 196 -19.76 -10.44 -3.30
C THR A 196 -20.45 -9.52 -4.31
N PRO A 197 -21.32 -10.01 -5.25
CA PRO A 197 -21.99 -9.14 -6.18
C PRO A 197 -22.85 -8.09 -5.49
N ALA A 198 -23.66 -8.46 -4.52
CA ALA A 198 -24.49 -7.52 -3.77
C ALA A 198 -23.64 -6.50 -2.98
N SER A 199 -22.53 -6.95 -2.41
CA SER A 199 -21.57 -6.08 -1.69
C SER A 199 -20.95 -5.04 -2.63
N VAL A 200 -20.55 -5.44 -3.84
CA VAL A 200 -20.00 -4.51 -4.85
C VAL A 200 -21.04 -3.49 -5.29
N VAL A 201 -22.28 -3.91 -5.53
CA VAL A 201 -23.36 -2.99 -5.87
C VAL A 201 -23.63 -1.97 -4.76
N ALA A 202 -23.66 -2.43 -3.51
CA ALA A 202 -23.80 -1.53 -2.35
C ALA A 202 -22.64 -0.52 -2.28
N PHE A 203 -21.42 -0.97 -2.57
CA PHE A 203 -20.25 -0.12 -2.59
C PHE A 203 -20.28 0.89 -3.75
N LEU A 204 -20.67 0.48 -4.97
CA LEU A 204 -20.83 1.40 -6.10
C LEU A 204 -21.88 2.49 -5.79
N LYS A 205 -23.02 2.11 -5.21
CA LYS A 205 -24.05 3.08 -4.79
C LYS A 205 -23.54 4.07 -3.75
N GLU A 206 -22.70 3.62 -2.83
CA GLU A 206 -22.09 4.52 -1.85
C GLU A 206 -21.03 5.43 -2.46
N LEU A 207 -20.25 4.95 -3.42
CA LEU A 207 -19.30 5.77 -4.19
C LEU A 207 -20.04 6.87 -4.96
N ASP A 208 -21.15 6.55 -5.60
CA ASP A 208 -21.98 7.50 -6.33
C ASP A 208 -22.48 8.63 -5.42
N LYS A 209 -23.04 8.28 -4.26
CA LYS A 209 -23.47 9.25 -3.23
C LYS A 209 -22.33 10.16 -2.76
N ARG A 210 -21.10 9.66 -2.76
CA ARG A 210 -19.90 10.42 -2.36
C ARG A 210 -19.27 11.21 -3.50
N GLY A 211 -19.90 11.24 -4.67
CA GLY A 211 -19.50 12.05 -5.82
C GLY A 211 -18.33 11.47 -6.63
N TYR A 212 -18.13 10.13 -6.58
CA TYR A 212 -17.26 9.47 -7.54
C TYR A 212 -17.95 9.39 -8.90
N LYS A 213 -17.17 9.53 -9.98
CA LYS A 213 -17.71 9.46 -11.34
C LYS A 213 -17.90 7.99 -11.74
N LEU A 214 -19.14 7.50 -11.71
CA LEU A 214 -19.54 6.13 -12.05
C LEU A 214 -20.18 5.99 -13.43
N VAL A 215 -20.56 7.09 -14.04
CA VAL A 215 -21.14 7.10 -15.40
C VAL A 215 -20.12 7.75 -16.32
N SER A 216 -19.84 7.13 -17.46
CA SER A 216 -19.05 7.76 -18.51
C SER A 216 -19.95 8.72 -19.30
N ASP A 217 -19.36 9.79 -19.84
CA ASP A 217 -20.09 10.74 -20.71
C ASP A 217 -20.45 10.11 -22.06
N GLU A 218 -19.88 8.94 -22.36
CA GLU A 218 -20.09 8.12 -23.55
C GLU A 218 -20.54 6.72 -23.08
N GLU A 219 -21.62 6.20 -23.60
CA GLU A 219 -22.21 4.86 -23.54
C GLU A 219 -21.59 3.80 -22.60
N GLY A 220 -21.51 4.09 -21.31
CA GLY A 220 -21.07 3.13 -20.28
C GLY A 220 -22.29 2.53 -19.53
N PRO A 221 -22.13 1.38 -18.87
CA PRO A 221 -23.20 0.81 -18.06
C PRO A 221 -23.56 1.73 -16.90
N SER A 222 -24.85 1.85 -16.60
CA SER A 222 -25.33 2.48 -15.37
C SER A 222 -24.95 1.66 -14.14
N VAL A 223 -24.99 2.27 -12.95
CA VAL A 223 -24.79 1.55 -11.70
C VAL A 223 -25.86 0.45 -11.57
N PRO A 224 -25.48 -0.83 -11.43
CA PRO A 224 -26.42 -1.93 -11.38
C PRO A 224 -27.35 -1.86 -10.17
N GLU A 225 -28.59 -2.29 -10.33
CA GLU A 225 -29.59 -2.27 -9.25
C GLU A 225 -29.32 -3.36 -8.20
N ASN A 226 -28.80 -4.51 -8.64
CA ASN A 226 -28.58 -5.68 -7.80
C ASN A 226 -27.38 -6.52 -8.30
N GLY A 227 -27.02 -7.55 -7.53
CA GLY A 227 -25.90 -8.43 -7.84
C GLY A 227 -26.05 -9.21 -9.14
N ASP A 228 -27.28 -9.64 -9.48
CA ASP A 228 -27.54 -10.40 -10.70
C ASP A 228 -27.30 -9.54 -11.96
N GLU A 229 -27.73 -8.28 -11.90
CA GLU A 229 -27.47 -7.33 -12.98
C GLU A 229 -25.98 -7.04 -13.13
N LEU A 230 -25.25 -6.84 -12.02
CA LEU A 230 -23.79 -6.72 -12.07
C LEU A 230 -23.15 -7.92 -12.75
N MET A 231 -23.56 -9.13 -12.38
CA MET A 231 -23.01 -10.35 -12.97
C MET A 231 -23.31 -10.45 -14.47
N ARG A 232 -24.50 -10.06 -14.91
CA ARG A 232 -24.86 -10.01 -16.33
C ARG A 232 -23.94 -9.02 -17.08
N ILE A 233 -23.76 -7.81 -16.55
CA ILE A 233 -22.89 -6.78 -17.15
C ILE A 233 -21.44 -7.28 -17.26
N LEU A 234 -20.91 -7.93 -16.22
CA LEU A 234 -19.54 -8.47 -16.24
C LEU A 234 -19.38 -9.60 -17.27
N GLN A 235 -20.38 -10.45 -17.44
CA GLN A 235 -20.37 -11.55 -18.42
C GLN A 235 -20.54 -11.06 -19.86
N GLU A 236 -21.17 -9.92 -20.07
CA GLU A 236 -21.22 -9.26 -21.40
C GLU A 236 -19.86 -8.68 -21.83
N GLY A 237 -19.00 -8.33 -20.86
CA GLY A 237 -17.63 -7.89 -21.11
C GLY A 237 -16.65 -9.04 -21.35
N ILE A 238 -15.34 -8.68 -21.38
CA ILE A 238 -14.26 -9.67 -21.43
C ILE A 238 -14.20 -10.42 -20.08
N THR A 239 -14.12 -11.75 -20.18
CA THR A 239 -13.96 -12.67 -19.05
C THR A 239 -12.70 -13.51 -19.22
N ASN A 240 -12.40 -14.40 -18.26
CA ASN A 240 -11.29 -15.35 -18.36
C ASN A 240 -11.63 -16.56 -19.27
N ASP A 241 -12.82 -16.63 -19.82
CA ASP A 241 -13.24 -17.68 -20.75
C ASP A 241 -13.07 -17.16 -22.18
N GLU A 242 -12.04 -17.63 -22.87
CA GLU A 242 -11.70 -17.18 -24.22
C GLU A 242 -12.81 -17.44 -25.23
N GLU A 243 -13.55 -18.55 -25.10
CA GLU A 243 -14.66 -18.89 -25.99
C GLU A 243 -15.80 -17.88 -25.86
N MET A 244 -15.99 -17.33 -24.67
CA MET A 244 -17.03 -16.33 -24.39
C MET A 244 -16.63 -14.91 -24.82
N ASN A 245 -15.38 -14.68 -25.22
CA ASN A 245 -14.86 -13.36 -25.55
C ASN A 245 -14.94 -13.03 -27.05
N TYR A 246 -15.36 -13.99 -27.88
CA TYR A 246 -15.42 -13.77 -29.34
C TYR A 246 -16.34 -12.60 -29.69
N GLY A 247 -15.81 -11.64 -30.44
CA GLY A 247 -16.55 -10.45 -30.87
C GLY A 247 -16.81 -9.39 -29.80
N LYS A 248 -16.16 -9.49 -28.65
CA LYS A 248 -16.26 -8.49 -27.58
C LYS A 248 -15.03 -7.60 -27.57
N ASP A 249 -15.26 -6.32 -27.34
CA ASP A 249 -14.20 -5.33 -27.14
C ASP A 249 -13.89 -5.17 -25.65
N PRO A 250 -12.60 -5.10 -25.25
CA PRO A 250 -12.24 -4.89 -23.85
C PRO A 250 -12.42 -3.42 -23.45
N ASP A 251 -13.01 -3.16 -22.29
CA ASP A 251 -13.04 -1.80 -21.69
C ASP A 251 -11.64 -1.35 -21.27
N GLN A 252 -10.76 -2.29 -20.93
CA GLN A 252 -9.36 -2.05 -20.56
C GLN A 252 -8.45 -3.07 -21.22
N SER A 253 -7.27 -2.60 -21.59
CA SER A 253 -6.24 -3.46 -22.22
C SER A 253 -4.84 -2.97 -21.85
N ILE A 254 -3.88 -3.90 -21.91
CA ILE A 254 -2.47 -3.62 -21.74
C ILE A 254 -1.82 -3.75 -23.13
N THR A 255 -1.22 -2.68 -23.63
CA THR A 255 -0.43 -2.74 -24.85
C THR A 255 0.92 -3.40 -24.61
N SER A 256 1.51 -3.98 -25.67
CA SER A 256 2.87 -4.54 -25.55
C SER A 256 3.88 -3.50 -25.07
N GLU A 257 3.76 -2.26 -25.53
CA GLU A 257 4.62 -1.14 -25.08
C GLU A 257 4.49 -0.90 -23.58
N SER A 258 3.26 -0.82 -23.04
CA SER A 258 3.02 -0.65 -21.61
C SER A 258 3.55 -1.82 -20.80
N LEU A 259 3.38 -3.05 -21.31
CA LEU A 259 3.90 -4.27 -20.68
C LEU A 259 5.44 -4.24 -20.62
N PHE A 260 6.12 -3.92 -21.73
CA PHE A 260 7.57 -3.79 -21.73
C PHE A 260 8.06 -2.67 -20.81
N GLY A 261 7.34 -1.55 -20.72
CA GLY A 261 7.63 -0.48 -19.74
C GLY A 261 7.55 -0.96 -18.30
N ILE A 262 6.56 -1.77 -17.96
CA ILE A 262 6.43 -2.38 -16.63
C ILE A 262 7.60 -3.34 -16.37
N ILE A 263 7.88 -4.25 -17.32
CA ILE A 263 8.92 -5.27 -17.18
C ILE A 263 10.32 -4.63 -17.04
N SER A 264 10.60 -3.57 -17.79
CA SER A 264 11.90 -2.89 -17.74
C SER A 264 12.20 -2.25 -16.36
N ASN A 265 11.16 -1.93 -15.59
CA ASN A 265 11.29 -1.40 -14.23
C ASN A 265 11.41 -2.49 -13.15
N LEU A 266 11.30 -3.77 -13.49
CA LEU A 266 11.50 -4.86 -12.55
C LEU A 266 13.00 -5.03 -12.23
N PRO A 267 13.35 -5.54 -11.02
CA PRO A 267 14.70 -6.01 -10.73
C PRO A 267 15.17 -7.02 -11.79
N GLU A 268 16.46 -7.01 -12.10
CA GLU A 268 17.04 -7.85 -13.17
C GLU A 268 16.65 -9.33 -13.04
N SER A 269 16.79 -9.91 -11.85
CA SER A 269 16.40 -11.30 -11.59
C SER A 269 14.93 -11.60 -11.88
N SER A 270 14.03 -10.68 -11.57
CA SER A 270 12.59 -10.84 -11.85
C SER A 270 12.29 -10.66 -13.33
N ARG A 271 12.98 -9.72 -14.00
CA ARG A 271 12.86 -9.48 -15.43
C ARG A 271 13.32 -10.70 -16.24
N ASP A 272 14.45 -11.31 -15.86
CA ASP A 272 14.99 -12.50 -16.54
C ASP A 272 14.02 -13.70 -16.43
N ILE A 273 13.47 -13.92 -15.23
CA ILE A 273 12.47 -14.97 -14.99
C ILE A 273 11.24 -14.72 -15.87
N PHE A 274 10.72 -13.47 -15.85
CA PHE A 274 9.54 -13.11 -16.62
C PHE A 274 9.79 -13.27 -18.13
N THR A 275 10.92 -12.78 -18.62
CA THR A 275 11.29 -12.87 -20.04
C THR A 275 11.36 -14.32 -20.48
N LYS A 276 12.10 -15.14 -19.76
CA LYS A 276 12.27 -16.57 -20.06
C LYS A 276 10.94 -17.34 -20.03
N GLN A 277 10.10 -17.06 -19.07
CA GLN A 277 8.87 -17.83 -18.86
C GLN A 277 7.72 -17.40 -19.78
N TRP A 278 7.64 -16.11 -20.12
CA TRP A 278 6.51 -15.54 -20.84
C TRP A 278 6.87 -14.98 -22.21
N ILE A 279 7.92 -14.17 -22.33
CA ILE A 279 8.27 -13.51 -23.59
C ILE A 279 8.88 -14.50 -24.59
N ASP A 280 9.79 -15.35 -24.12
CA ASP A 280 10.47 -16.37 -24.94
C ASP A 280 9.59 -17.62 -25.17
N ASN A 281 8.40 -17.67 -24.57
CA ASN A 281 7.47 -18.78 -24.76
C ASN A 281 6.93 -18.79 -26.18
N PRO A 282 7.09 -19.90 -26.94
CA PRO A 282 6.62 -19.99 -28.33
C PRO A 282 5.11 -19.74 -28.50
N ASP A 283 4.30 -20.06 -27.50
CA ASP A 283 2.86 -19.85 -27.54
C ASP A 283 2.51 -18.36 -27.40
N TYR A 284 3.25 -17.60 -26.60
CA TYR A 284 3.12 -16.15 -26.55
C TYR A 284 3.56 -15.48 -27.85
N GLN A 285 4.64 -15.96 -28.46
CA GLN A 285 5.14 -15.42 -29.73
C GLN A 285 4.19 -15.70 -30.92
N LYS A 286 3.40 -16.78 -30.87
CA LYS A 286 2.35 -17.08 -31.85
C LYS A 286 1.11 -16.20 -31.71
N SER A 287 0.89 -15.65 -30.51
CA SER A 287 -0.19 -14.69 -30.26
C SER A 287 0.19 -13.34 -30.88
N ASN A 288 -0.28 -13.08 -32.08
CA ASN A 288 -0.08 -11.82 -32.83
C ASN A 288 -0.80 -10.62 -32.17
N SER A 289 -1.34 -10.78 -30.98
CA SER A 289 -2.07 -9.73 -30.28
C SER A 289 -1.08 -8.71 -29.68
N LYS A 290 -1.08 -7.49 -30.22
CA LYS A 290 -0.36 -6.33 -29.65
C LYS A 290 -1.02 -5.80 -28.38
N VAL A 291 -2.14 -6.38 -28.00
CA VAL A 291 -3.02 -5.89 -26.93
C VAL A 291 -3.50 -7.08 -26.09
N ILE A 292 -3.29 -7.01 -24.80
CA ILE A 292 -3.77 -7.99 -23.82
C ILE A 292 -5.06 -7.44 -23.20
N PRO A 293 -6.23 -8.04 -23.46
CA PRO A 293 -7.48 -7.61 -22.84
C PRO A 293 -7.46 -7.85 -21.33
N VAL A 294 -8.02 -6.92 -20.55
CA VAL A 294 -8.20 -7.07 -19.11
C VAL A 294 -9.66 -7.40 -18.84
N ALA A 295 -9.90 -8.55 -18.20
CA ALA A 295 -11.26 -9.00 -17.90
C ALA A 295 -11.95 -8.09 -16.87
N GLY A 296 -13.13 -7.60 -17.20
CA GLY A 296 -13.92 -6.71 -16.37
C GLY A 296 -14.70 -5.64 -17.14
N LYS A 297 -15.29 -4.72 -16.40
CA LYS A 297 -16.10 -3.60 -16.93
C LYS A 297 -15.78 -2.29 -16.23
N CYS A 298 -15.83 -1.19 -16.97
CA CYS A 298 -15.73 0.16 -16.44
C CYS A 298 -17.10 0.76 -16.12
N PHE A 299 -17.22 1.31 -14.94
CA PHE A 299 -18.29 2.18 -14.51
C PHE A 299 -17.68 3.57 -14.30
N GLY A 300 -17.63 4.38 -15.36
CA GLY A 300 -16.91 5.65 -15.34
C GLY A 300 -15.45 5.49 -14.89
N ASN A 301 -15.12 6.09 -13.74
CA ASN A 301 -13.78 6.02 -13.15
C ASN A 301 -13.55 4.78 -12.27
N VAL A 302 -14.50 3.85 -12.17
CA VAL A 302 -14.40 2.64 -11.38
C VAL A 302 -14.37 1.42 -12.30
N PHE A 303 -13.28 0.66 -12.26
CA PHE A 303 -13.13 -0.59 -12.98
C PHE A 303 -13.45 -1.77 -12.06
N ILE A 304 -14.40 -2.62 -12.45
CA ILE A 304 -14.68 -3.89 -11.80
C ILE A 304 -14.01 -4.98 -12.61
N GLY A 305 -12.85 -5.43 -12.14
CA GLY A 305 -12.04 -6.44 -12.79
C GLY A 305 -12.34 -7.85 -12.29
N ILE A 306 -12.05 -8.83 -13.13
CA ILE A 306 -12.11 -10.25 -12.80
C ILE A 306 -10.67 -10.73 -12.58
N GLN A 307 -10.40 -11.38 -11.46
CA GLN A 307 -9.07 -11.91 -11.15
C GLN A 307 -8.55 -12.77 -12.30
N PRO A 308 -7.35 -12.49 -12.85
CA PRO A 308 -6.79 -13.25 -13.94
C PRO A 308 -6.59 -14.73 -13.59
N GLN A 309 -6.54 -15.56 -14.62
CA GLN A 309 -6.15 -16.97 -14.49
C GLN A 309 -4.74 -17.07 -13.89
N ARG A 310 -4.57 -17.94 -12.91
CA ARG A 310 -3.23 -18.28 -12.44
C ARG A 310 -2.63 -19.26 -13.45
N GLY A 311 -1.48 -18.90 -14.04
CA GLY A 311 -0.67 -19.84 -14.81
C GLY A 311 -0.09 -20.91 -13.88
N TYR A 312 -0.08 -22.16 -14.33
CA TYR A 312 0.62 -23.27 -13.67
C TYR A 312 1.79 -23.67 -14.54
#